data_7f7dcf288183ac9e579b77b59458418e
#
_entry.id   7f7dcf288183ac9e579b77b59458418e
#
_cell.length_a   1.000
_cell.length_b   1.000
_cell.length_c   1.000
_cell.angle_alpha   90.00
_cell.angle_beta   90.00
_cell.angle_gamma   90.00
#
_symmetry.space_group_name_H-M   'P 1'
#
loop_
_entity.id
_entity.type
_entity.pdbx_description
1 polymer ?
#
loop_
_entity_poly.entity_id
_entity_poly.type
_entity_poly.pdbx_seq_one_letter_code
_entity_poly.pdbx_strand_id
1 'polypeptide(L)'
;MKDKEYFAFQWHITEDCDQRCKHCYIFAENPNKQLLSMDYPNMETVVRNIENFCITFQRTPFIYLTGGDPILHPDFWKLAKLLKSRNISFGILGNPFHLTDDVCRQLYECGCEKYQMSIDGMEKTHDWFRKTGSFRETLEKISMIRKSGMAAVIMTTVSSINMHEIPQVIDIVVKYRADVFAFARYVPTSREKSTGISPQEYRNFLEEVDQKFKHYEQDPSCHTLFDRKDHLWTLYKYETGELEIPKTEEGVIYSGCNCGNSHLTILPTGEVYACRRVADSCVGNALEDSFVSIWLNPMEQYREYSKFSKCSKCELLAWCRGCPAVAKGTYGSFYADDPQCWKEVLA
;
A
#
# COMPACT_ATOMS: atom_id res chain seq x y z
N MET A 1 -2.76 -21.38 -1.51
CA MET A 1 -3.32 -20.02 -1.67
C MET A 1 -4.68 -20.15 -2.31
N LYS A 2 -5.79 -19.93 -1.56
CA LYS A 2 -7.11 -19.84 -2.19
C LYS A 2 -7.05 -18.73 -3.22
N ASP A 3 -7.50 -19.00 -4.42
CA ASP A 3 -7.34 -18.15 -5.59
C ASP A 3 -7.78 -16.73 -5.30
N LYS A 4 -6.81 -15.82 -5.14
CA LYS A 4 -7.11 -14.40 -5.24
C LYS A 4 -7.33 -14.13 -6.71
N GLU A 5 -8.53 -13.78 -7.08
CA GLU A 5 -8.91 -13.45 -8.46
C GLU A 5 -8.00 -12.35 -9.03
N TYR A 6 -7.66 -11.36 -8.20
CA TYR A 6 -6.82 -10.24 -8.58
C TYR A 6 -5.36 -10.41 -8.19
N PHE A 7 -4.46 -9.91 -9.05
CA PHE A 7 -3.05 -9.73 -8.73
C PHE A 7 -2.69 -8.24 -8.83
N ALA A 8 -2.03 -7.71 -7.78
CA ALA A 8 -1.75 -6.29 -7.67
C ALA A 8 -0.35 -5.95 -8.21
N PHE A 9 -0.29 -5.04 -9.17
CA PHE A 9 0.96 -4.43 -9.64
C PHE A 9 1.03 -2.98 -9.15
N GLN A 10 1.98 -2.67 -8.26
CA GLN A 10 2.27 -1.30 -7.88
C GLN A 10 3.33 -0.76 -8.84
N TRP A 11 2.95 0.16 -9.70
CA TRP A 11 3.81 0.63 -10.77
C TRP A 11 4.15 2.11 -10.61
N HIS A 12 5.44 2.36 -10.33
CA HIS A 12 6.03 3.68 -10.26
C HIS A 12 6.43 4.10 -11.68
N ILE A 13 5.62 4.88 -12.36
CA ILE A 13 5.91 5.31 -13.74
C ILE A 13 6.85 6.51 -13.79
N THR A 14 6.90 7.30 -12.70
CA THR A 14 7.75 8.48 -12.54
C THR A 14 8.14 8.69 -11.08
N GLU A 15 9.23 9.39 -10.84
CA GLU A 15 9.58 9.92 -9.51
C GLU A 15 9.25 11.40 -9.38
N ASP A 16 8.74 12.04 -10.45
CA ASP A 16 8.33 13.44 -10.39
C ASP A 16 7.14 13.64 -9.46
N CYS A 17 7.24 14.66 -8.61
CA CYS A 17 6.23 15.00 -7.62
C CYS A 17 6.40 16.47 -7.22
N ASP A 18 5.31 17.18 -7.04
CA ASP A 18 5.31 18.54 -6.52
C ASP A 18 5.28 18.63 -4.99
N GLN A 19 5.28 17.47 -4.33
CA GLN A 19 5.44 17.35 -2.87
C GLN A 19 6.83 16.79 -2.50
N ARG A 20 7.28 17.11 -1.30
CA ARG A 20 8.51 16.58 -0.67
C ARG A 20 8.18 16.13 0.75
N CYS A 21 7.33 15.08 0.81
CA CYS A 21 6.86 14.55 2.09
C CYS A 21 8.02 14.03 2.93
N LYS A 22 8.07 14.38 4.22
CA LYS A 22 9.19 14.05 5.11
C LYS A 22 9.43 12.55 5.31
N HIS A 23 8.37 11.76 5.22
CA HIS A 23 8.42 10.30 5.33
C HIS A 23 8.44 9.58 3.96
N CYS A 24 8.66 10.32 2.86
CA CYS A 24 8.65 9.73 1.52
C CYS A 24 9.90 8.90 1.27
N TYR A 25 9.74 7.61 1.06
CA TYR A 25 10.83 6.69 0.80
C TYR A 25 11.55 6.95 -0.55
N ILE A 26 10.94 7.67 -1.49
CA ILE A 26 11.58 8.03 -2.77
C ILE A 26 12.69 9.06 -2.55
N PHE A 27 12.48 10.00 -1.61
CA PHE A 27 13.39 11.11 -1.33
C PHE A 27 14.15 10.96 -0.01
N ALA A 28 13.93 9.85 0.73
CA ALA A 28 14.48 9.67 2.07
C ALA A 28 16.01 9.75 2.12
N GLU A 29 16.71 9.18 1.14
CA GLU A 29 18.16 9.13 1.11
C GLU A 29 18.79 10.32 0.40
N ASN A 30 18.17 10.80 -0.67
CA ASN A 30 18.66 11.94 -1.44
C ASN A 30 17.47 12.80 -1.94
N PRO A 31 17.16 13.92 -1.25
CA PRO A 31 16.05 14.80 -1.63
C PRO A 31 16.29 15.53 -2.97
N ASN A 32 17.54 15.60 -3.44
CA ASN A 32 17.95 16.30 -4.67
C ASN A 32 18.40 15.31 -5.76
N LYS A 33 17.98 14.05 -5.68
CA LYS A 33 18.33 13.05 -6.71
C LYS A 33 17.77 13.44 -8.08
N GLN A 34 18.43 12.98 -9.14
CA GLN A 34 17.85 13.03 -10.48
C GLN A 34 16.56 12.18 -10.50
N LEU A 35 15.47 12.79 -10.95
CA LEU A 35 14.18 12.10 -11.05
C LEU A 35 14.14 11.23 -12.29
N LEU A 36 13.60 10.04 -12.14
CA LEU A 36 13.49 9.04 -13.20
C LEU A 36 12.03 8.92 -13.65
N SER A 37 11.84 8.68 -14.93
CA SER A 37 10.53 8.40 -15.54
C SER A 37 10.71 7.33 -16.62
N MET A 38 9.75 6.41 -16.71
CA MET A 38 9.74 5.35 -17.70
C MET A 38 9.24 5.89 -19.03
N ASP A 39 9.92 5.66 -20.13
CA ASP A 39 9.43 6.05 -21.44
C ASP A 39 8.24 5.17 -21.90
N TYR A 40 7.48 5.67 -22.87
CA TYR A 40 6.25 4.99 -23.32
C TYR A 40 6.49 3.62 -23.95
N PRO A 41 7.53 3.36 -24.79
CA PRO A 41 7.84 2.02 -25.29
C PRO A 41 8.11 1.00 -24.19
N ASN A 42 8.80 1.41 -23.13
CA ASN A 42 9.04 0.59 -21.96
C ASN A 42 7.74 0.31 -21.17
N MET A 43 6.84 1.30 -21.09
CA MET A 43 5.50 1.08 -20.50
C MET A 43 4.71 0.02 -21.27
N GLU A 44 4.73 0.03 -22.60
CA GLU A 44 4.08 -1.00 -23.43
C GLU A 44 4.66 -2.38 -23.17
N THR A 45 5.97 -2.48 -22.95
CA THR A 45 6.65 -3.72 -22.60
C THR A 45 6.19 -4.24 -21.25
N VAL A 46 6.10 -3.37 -20.23
CA VAL A 46 5.58 -3.72 -18.91
C VAL A 46 4.12 -4.20 -19.00
N VAL A 47 3.26 -3.53 -19.74
CA VAL A 47 1.86 -3.95 -19.93
C VAL A 47 1.77 -5.35 -20.53
N ARG A 48 2.54 -5.63 -21.60
CA ARG A 48 2.59 -6.99 -22.19
C ARG A 48 3.06 -8.04 -21.17
N ASN A 49 4.02 -7.69 -20.35
CA ASN A 49 4.55 -8.60 -19.32
C ASN A 49 3.50 -8.88 -18.22
N ILE A 50 2.72 -7.85 -17.81
CA ILE A 50 1.56 -8.02 -16.91
C ILE A 50 0.51 -8.95 -17.52
N GLU A 51 0.13 -8.73 -18.80
CA GLU A 51 -0.85 -9.57 -19.49
C GLU A 51 -0.41 -11.04 -19.52
N ASN A 52 0.83 -11.30 -19.96
CA ASN A 52 1.40 -12.64 -20.02
C ASN A 52 1.44 -13.35 -18.66
N PHE A 53 1.82 -12.63 -17.62
CA PHE A 53 1.79 -13.14 -16.24
C PHE A 53 0.38 -13.53 -15.82
N CYS A 54 -0.59 -12.64 -16.03
CA CYS A 54 -1.97 -12.88 -15.61
C CYS A 54 -2.65 -14.00 -16.39
N ILE A 55 -2.35 -14.14 -17.69
CA ILE A 55 -2.80 -15.29 -18.49
C ILE A 55 -2.21 -16.59 -17.94
N THR A 56 -0.91 -16.62 -17.67
CA THR A 56 -0.21 -17.83 -17.18
C THR A 56 -0.75 -18.31 -15.84
N PHE A 57 -1.01 -17.40 -14.91
CA PHE A 57 -1.47 -17.73 -13.56
C PHE A 57 -2.99 -17.61 -13.37
N GLN A 58 -3.74 -17.39 -14.44
CA GLN A 58 -5.21 -17.22 -14.40
C GLN A 58 -5.63 -16.15 -13.37
N ARG A 59 -5.00 -14.96 -13.44
CA ARG A 59 -5.26 -13.82 -12.55
C ARG A 59 -5.84 -12.65 -13.33
N THR A 60 -6.59 -11.82 -12.65
CA THR A 60 -7.04 -10.52 -13.16
C THR A 60 -6.05 -9.44 -12.69
N PRO A 61 -5.42 -8.68 -13.60
CA PRO A 61 -4.50 -7.61 -13.19
C PRO A 61 -5.25 -6.44 -12.58
N PHE A 62 -4.72 -5.90 -11.49
CA PHE A 62 -5.08 -4.59 -10.99
C PHE A 62 -3.81 -3.75 -10.82
N ILE A 63 -3.75 -2.59 -11.47
CA ILE A 63 -2.56 -1.74 -11.45
C ILE A 63 -2.77 -0.56 -10.52
N TYR A 64 -1.87 -0.36 -9.57
CA TYR A 64 -1.75 0.87 -8.80
C TYR A 64 -0.69 1.76 -9.45
N LEU A 65 -1.12 2.73 -10.27
CA LEU A 65 -0.21 3.73 -10.83
C LEU A 65 0.21 4.70 -9.73
N THR A 66 1.49 4.87 -9.58
CA THR A 66 2.10 5.68 -8.52
C THR A 66 3.50 6.15 -8.93
N GLY A 67 4.31 6.47 -7.96
CA GLY A 67 5.67 6.96 -8.13
C GLY A 67 5.89 8.17 -7.24
N GLY A 68 6.22 9.31 -7.84
CA GLY A 68 5.94 10.62 -7.29
C GLY A 68 4.44 10.90 -7.36
N ASP A 69 4.02 11.73 -8.33
CA ASP A 69 2.62 11.82 -8.73
C ASP A 69 2.49 11.34 -10.19
N PRO A 70 1.81 10.23 -10.47
CA PRO A 70 1.78 9.64 -11.80
C PRO A 70 1.15 10.57 -12.85
N ILE A 71 0.24 11.47 -12.48
CA ILE A 71 -0.40 12.42 -13.40
C ILE A 71 0.62 13.39 -14.02
N LEU A 72 1.73 13.64 -13.36
CA LEU A 72 2.80 14.50 -13.86
C LEU A 72 3.62 13.87 -14.99
N HIS A 73 3.48 12.58 -15.21
CA HIS A 73 4.20 11.91 -16.28
C HIS A 73 3.69 12.37 -17.66
N PRO A 74 4.55 12.80 -18.61
CA PRO A 74 4.13 13.34 -19.90
C PRO A 74 3.29 12.36 -20.73
N ASP A 75 3.54 11.06 -20.62
CA ASP A 75 2.81 10.02 -21.33
C ASP A 75 1.71 9.34 -20.47
N PHE A 76 1.37 9.91 -19.30
CA PHE A 76 0.36 9.35 -18.40
C PHE A 76 -0.96 9.01 -19.13
N TRP A 77 -1.48 9.96 -19.92
CA TRP A 77 -2.74 9.75 -20.62
C TRP A 77 -2.66 8.73 -21.76
N LYS A 78 -1.48 8.56 -22.37
CA LYS A 78 -1.26 7.49 -23.36
C LYS A 78 -1.30 6.12 -22.65
N LEU A 79 -0.65 6.00 -21.49
CA LEU A 79 -0.70 4.78 -20.68
C LEU A 79 -2.13 4.47 -20.22
N ALA A 80 -2.87 5.45 -19.68
CA ALA A 80 -4.24 5.25 -19.22
C ALA A 80 -5.16 4.74 -20.36
N LYS A 81 -5.02 5.30 -21.57
CA LYS A 81 -5.74 4.82 -22.76
C LYS A 81 -5.32 3.42 -23.18
N LEU A 82 -4.03 3.09 -23.09
CA LEU A 82 -3.53 1.73 -23.33
C LEU A 82 -4.16 0.73 -22.38
N LEU A 83 -4.15 1.00 -21.08
CA LEU A 83 -4.79 0.14 -20.05
C LEU A 83 -6.27 -0.07 -20.36
N LYS A 84 -6.99 1.01 -20.68
CA LYS A 84 -8.40 0.92 -21.12
C LYS A 84 -8.59 0.00 -22.32
N SER A 85 -7.75 0.14 -23.36
CA SER A 85 -7.84 -0.67 -24.58
C SER A 85 -7.57 -2.17 -24.34
N ARG A 86 -6.87 -2.49 -23.24
CA ARG A 86 -6.56 -3.86 -22.79
C ARG A 86 -7.52 -4.38 -21.73
N ASN A 87 -8.57 -3.62 -21.38
CA ASN A 87 -9.51 -3.93 -20.30
C ASN A 87 -8.81 -4.16 -18.95
N ILE A 88 -7.76 -3.40 -18.67
CA ILE A 88 -7.03 -3.46 -17.40
C ILE A 88 -7.49 -2.30 -16.54
N SER A 89 -8.13 -2.61 -15.41
CA SER A 89 -8.51 -1.62 -14.40
C SER A 89 -7.29 -1.15 -13.60
N PHE A 90 -7.33 0.10 -13.18
CA PHE A 90 -6.28 0.68 -12.37
C PHE A 90 -6.80 1.62 -11.28
N GLY A 91 -5.97 1.91 -10.32
CA GLY A 91 -6.16 2.98 -9.34
C GLY A 91 -4.93 3.86 -9.26
N ILE A 92 -5.08 5.06 -8.78
CA ILE A 92 -3.98 6.01 -8.61
C ILE A 92 -3.65 6.16 -7.12
N LEU A 93 -2.34 6.14 -6.81
CA LEU A 93 -1.80 6.58 -5.53
C LEU A 93 -1.07 7.89 -5.78
N GLY A 94 -1.75 9.02 -5.57
CA GLY A 94 -1.28 10.34 -5.95
C GLY A 94 -1.57 11.41 -4.88
N ASN A 95 -1.40 12.64 -5.27
CA ASN A 95 -1.70 13.81 -4.43
C ASN A 95 -2.90 14.60 -4.96
N PRO A 96 -3.47 15.56 -4.20
CA PRO A 96 -4.71 16.23 -4.58
C PRO A 96 -4.52 17.36 -5.63
N PHE A 97 -3.30 17.88 -5.82
CA PHE A 97 -3.10 19.20 -6.45
C PHE A 97 -3.40 19.25 -7.94
N HIS A 98 -3.35 18.11 -8.64
CA HIS A 98 -3.58 18.02 -10.08
C HIS A 98 -4.99 17.55 -10.45
N LEU A 99 -5.87 17.39 -9.46
CA LEU A 99 -7.25 16.97 -9.70
C LEU A 99 -8.15 18.17 -9.99
N THR A 100 -8.84 18.10 -11.12
CA THR A 100 -9.96 18.95 -11.53
C THR A 100 -11.13 18.05 -11.91
N ASP A 101 -12.35 18.61 -12.04
CA ASP A 101 -13.51 17.84 -12.50
C ASP A 101 -13.24 17.17 -13.85
N ASP A 102 -12.56 17.85 -14.78
CA ASP A 102 -12.19 17.29 -16.09
C ASP A 102 -11.18 16.17 -15.98
N VAL A 103 -10.15 16.30 -15.15
CA VAL A 103 -9.16 15.24 -14.92
C VAL A 103 -9.85 14.02 -14.29
N CYS A 104 -10.69 14.22 -13.27
CA CYS A 104 -11.41 13.11 -12.64
C CYS A 104 -12.35 12.38 -13.62
N ARG A 105 -13.06 13.12 -14.49
CA ARG A 105 -13.89 12.54 -15.55
C ARG A 105 -13.06 11.71 -16.52
N GLN A 106 -11.95 12.24 -17.04
CA GLN A 106 -11.07 11.54 -17.97
C GLN A 106 -10.45 10.29 -17.35
N LEU A 107 -10.06 10.33 -16.06
CA LEU A 107 -9.56 9.18 -15.33
C LEU A 107 -10.60 8.06 -15.29
N TYR A 108 -11.83 8.39 -14.89
CA TYR A 108 -12.94 7.44 -14.87
C TYR A 108 -13.21 6.83 -16.25
N GLU A 109 -13.25 7.66 -17.28
CA GLU A 109 -13.43 7.21 -18.67
C GLU A 109 -12.31 6.29 -19.14
N CYS A 110 -11.09 6.45 -18.65
CA CYS A 110 -9.96 5.56 -18.90
C CYS A 110 -9.98 4.26 -18.07
N GLY A 111 -10.96 4.07 -17.17
CA GLY A 111 -11.09 2.87 -16.36
C GLY A 111 -10.37 2.95 -15.02
N CYS A 112 -10.07 4.15 -14.53
CA CYS A 112 -9.63 4.36 -13.16
C CYS A 112 -10.80 4.10 -12.19
N GLU A 113 -10.64 3.14 -11.29
CA GLU A 113 -11.70 2.77 -10.34
C GLU A 113 -11.61 3.56 -9.03
N LYS A 114 -10.41 3.95 -8.63
CA LYS A 114 -10.16 4.63 -7.35
C LYS A 114 -8.97 5.57 -7.40
N TYR A 115 -9.09 6.65 -6.65
CA TYR A 115 -7.98 7.58 -6.41
C TYR A 115 -7.67 7.61 -4.91
N GLN A 116 -6.45 7.21 -4.55
CA GLN A 116 -5.98 7.21 -3.19
C GLN A 116 -5.12 8.43 -2.91
N MET A 117 -5.54 9.20 -1.92
CA MET A 117 -4.77 10.30 -1.33
C MET A 117 -4.41 9.95 0.11
N SER A 118 -3.63 10.79 0.75
CA SER A 118 -3.24 10.56 2.14
C SER A 118 -3.65 11.71 3.06
N ILE A 119 -4.00 11.35 4.30
CA ILE A 119 -4.12 12.28 5.43
C ILE A 119 -3.34 11.68 6.60
N ASP A 120 -2.25 12.34 7.00
CA ASP A 120 -1.31 11.82 8.02
C ASP A 120 -1.41 12.56 9.37
N GLY A 121 -2.61 12.93 9.77
CA GLY A 121 -2.89 13.65 11.01
C GLY A 121 -3.83 14.83 10.77
N MET A 122 -4.05 15.63 11.78
CA MET A 122 -4.81 16.87 11.69
C MET A 122 -4.03 17.92 10.88
N GLU A 123 -4.67 18.99 10.47
CA GLU A 123 -4.14 19.99 9.50
C GLU A 123 -2.68 20.35 9.76
N LYS A 124 -2.33 20.74 11.00
CA LYS A 124 -0.96 21.14 11.35
C LYS A 124 0.05 20.01 11.16
N THR A 125 -0.26 18.81 11.60
CA THR A 125 0.59 17.63 11.52
C THR A 125 0.68 17.14 10.08
N HIS A 126 -0.43 17.07 9.36
CA HIS A 126 -0.46 16.65 7.97
C HIS A 126 0.35 17.59 7.08
N ASP A 127 0.12 18.90 7.18
CA ASP A 127 0.81 19.91 6.38
C ASP A 127 2.33 19.94 6.69
N TRP A 128 2.69 19.69 7.96
CA TRP A 128 4.09 19.54 8.34
C TRP A 128 4.76 18.31 7.69
N PHE A 129 4.04 17.19 7.58
CA PHE A 129 4.55 15.99 6.90
C PHE A 129 4.66 16.17 5.39
N ARG A 130 3.70 16.85 4.77
CA ARG A 130 3.53 16.87 3.32
C ARG A 130 3.83 18.21 2.68
N LYS A 131 2.88 19.12 2.71
CA LYS A 131 2.96 20.45 2.09
C LYS A 131 1.87 21.32 2.70
N THR A 132 2.19 22.58 2.97
CA THR A 132 1.22 23.55 3.48
C THR A 132 -0.01 23.63 2.59
N GLY A 133 -1.19 23.53 3.18
CA GLY A 133 -2.49 23.53 2.50
C GLY A 133 -2.94 22.18 1.95
N SER A 134 -2.09 21.16 2.02
CA SER A 134 -2.37 19.81 1.51
C SER A 134 -3.55 19.16 2.23
N PHE A 135 -3.74 19.40 3.52
CA PHE A 135 -4.86 18.87 4.29
C PHE A 135 -6.21 19.29 3.71
N ARG A 136 -6.41 20.60 3.52
CA ARG A 136 -7.66 21.15 2.99
C ARG A 136 -7.90 20.71 1.56
N GLU A 137 -6.87 20.81 0.73
CA GLU A 137 -6.93 20.38 -0.66
C GLU A 137 -7.37 18.90 -0.77
N THR A 138 -6.77 18.01 0.05
CA THR A 138 -7.14 16.59 0.06
C THR A 138 -8.63 16.38 0.41
N LEU A 139 -9.13 17.07 1.43
CA LEU A 139 -10.53 16.96 1.85
C LEU A 139 -11.51 17.44 0.77
N GLU A 140 -11.21 18.54 0.10
CA GLU A 140 -12.03 19.10 -0.98
C GLU A 140 -12.12 18.13 -2.18
N LYS A 141 -11.02 17.44 -2.52
CA LYS A 141 -11.00 16.51 -3.66
C LYS A 141 -11.81 15.23 -3.43
N ILE A 142 -12.10 14.83 -2.19
CA ILE A 142 -12.91 13.65 -1.92
C ILE A 142 -14.24 13.71 -2.68
N SER A 143 -14.96 14.82 -2.59
CA SER A 143 -16.27 14.97 -3.26
C SER A 143 -16.13 14.99 -4.79
N MET A 144 -15.06 15.58 -5.31
CA MET A 144 -14.77 15.65 -6.75
C MET A 144 -14.51 14.27 -7.34
N ILE A 145 -13.67 13.45 -6.69
CA ILE A 145 -13.37 12.07 -7.08
C ILE A 145 -14.67 11.25 -7.10
N ARG A 146 -15.47 11.32 -6.03
CA ARG A 146 -16.72 10.56 -5.93
C ARG A 146 -17.74 10.96 -7.00
N LYS A 147 -17.88 12.25 -7.30
CA LYS A 147 -18.77 12.74 -8.36
C LYS A 147 -18.42 12.20 -9.75
N SER A 148 -17.16 11.90 -10.01
CA SER A 148 -16.73 11.32 -11.28
C SER A 148 -17.06 9.83 -11.42
N GLY A 149 -17.46 9.15 -10.34
CA GLY A 149 -17.74 7.70 -10.30
C GLY A 149 -16.57 6.86 -9.75
N MET A 150 -15.43 7.48 -9.44
CA MET A 150 -14.31 6.78 -8.79
C MET A 150 -14.51 6.72 -7.28
N ALA A 151 -13.92 5.70 -6.64
CA ALA A 151 -13.84 5.64 -5.18
C ALA A 151 -12.73 6.57 -4.65
N ALA A 152 -13.08 7.42 -3.67
CA ALA A 152 -12.13 8.26 -2.95
C ALA A 152 -11.56 7.48 -1.76
N VAL A 153 -10.26 7.14 -1.82
CA VAL A 153 -9.56 6.37 -0.79
C VAL A 153 -8.64 7.28 -0.01
N ILE A 154 -8.75 7.27 1.31
CA ILE A 154 -7.82 7.97 2.21
C ILE A 154 -6.95 6.96 2.93
N MET A 155 -5.64 7.18 2.85
CA MET A 155 -4.62 6.35 3.47
C MET A 155 -3.79 7.16 4.45
N THR A 156 -3.49 6.60 5.62
CA THR A 156 -2.60 7.23 6.60
C THR A 156 -1.33 6.41 6.79
N THR A 157 -0.18 7.07 6.85
CA THR A 157 1.07 6.47 7.34
C THR A 157 1.21 6.77 8.82
N VAL A 158 1.04 5.74 9.66
CA VAL A 158 1.05 5.86 11.13
C VAL A 158 2.47 5.76 11.68
N SER A 159 2.84 6.73 12.51
CA SER A 159 4.09 6.80 13.27
C SER A 159 3.82 7.29 14.70
N SER A 160 4.82 7.31 15.56
CA SER A 160 4.72 7.88 16.91
C SER A 160 4.30 9.36 16.93
N ILE A 161 4.55 10.08 15.82
CA ILE A 161 4.24 11.50 15.73
C ILE A 161 2.74 11.77 15.58
N ASN A 162 2.02 10.92 14.85
CA ASN A 162 0.63 11.18 14.46
C ASN A 162 -0.39 10.15 14.98
N MET A 163 0.06 9.07 15.59
CA MET A 163 -0.80 7.97 16.01
C MET A 163 -1.98 8.44 16.89
N HIS A 164 -1.75 9.39 17.79
CA HIS A 164 -2.76 9.95 18.68
C HIS A 164 -3.82 10.85 17.98
N GLU A 165 -3.58 11.26 16.73
CA GLU A 165 -4.53 12.06 15.96
C GLU A 165 -5.43 11.20 15.03
N ILE A 166 -5.16 9.91 14.91
CA ILE A 166 -5.87 9.04 13.98
C ILE A 166 -7.38 8.93 14.29
N PRO A 167 -7.82 8.86 15.55
CA PRO A 167 -9.25 8.90 15.86
C PRO A 167 -9.97 10.15 15.32
N GLN A 168 -9.33 11.33 15.37
CA GLN A 168 -9.89 12.55 14.80
C GLN A 168 -9.83 12.53 13.26
N VAL A 169 -8.79 11.95 12.65
CA VAL A 169 -8.71 11.76 11.20
C VAL A 169 -9.87 10.90 10.72
N ILE A 170 -10.23 9.82 11.43
CA ILE A 170 -11.38 8.98 11.12
C ILE A 170 -12.68 9.80 11.10
N ASP A 171 -12.92 10.66 12.12
CA ASP A 171 -14.09 11.53 12.15
C ASP A 171 -14.18 12.45 10.91
N ILE A 172 -13.04 13.00 10.52
CA ILE A 172 -12.97 13.90 9.38
C ILE A 172 -13.23 13.16 8.06
N VAL A 173 -12.61 12.01 7.84
CA VAL A 173 -12.80 11.25 6.58
C VAL A 173 -14.23 10.75 6.43
N VAL A 174 -14.88 10.35 7.53
CA VAL A 174 -16.32 10.01 7.55
C VAL A 174 -17.16 11.24 7.23
N LYS A 175 -16.90 12.38 7.89
CA LYS A 175 -17.61 13.65 7.64
C LYS A 175 -17.54 14.08 6.16
N TYR A 176 -16.37 13.91 5.52
CA TYR A 176 -16.17 14.24 4.11
C TYR A 176 -16.57 13.08 3.17
N ARG A 177 -17.10 11.98 3.74
CA ARG A 177 -17.64 10.84 3.00
C ARG A 177 -16.62 10.16 2.09
N ALA A 178 -15.38 10.01 2.53
CA ALA A 178 -14.43 9.14 1.83
C ALA A 178 -15.02 7.72 1.71
N ASP A 179 -14.82 7.06 0.58
CA ASP A 179 -15.38 5.72 0.35
C ASP A 179 -14.61 4.66 1.13
N VAL A 180 -13.29 4.83 1.27
CA VAL A 180 -12.42 3.91 2.02
C VAL A 180 -11.44 4.70 2.88
N PHE A 181 -11.27 4.25 4.11
CA PHE A 181 -10.18 4.66 5.00
C PHE A 181 -9.33 3.47 5.39
N ALA A 182 -8.01 3.63 5.31
CA ALA A 182 -7.04 2.64 5.78
C ALA A 182 -5.79 3.32 6.33
N PHE A 183 -4.99 2.56 7.06
CA PHE A 183 -3.65 3.00 7.45
C PHE A 183 -2.62 1.86 7.33
N ALA A 184 -1.37 2.25 7.25
CA ALA A 184 -0.23 1.35 7.41
C ALA A 184 0.83 2.04 8.27
N ARG A 185 1.63 1.24 8.98
CA ARG A 185 2.73 1.76 9.78
C ARG A 185 3.82 2.36 8.91
N TYR A 186 4.46 3.37 9.43
CA TYR A 186 5.71 3.89 8.89
C TYR A 186 6.77 2.78 8.87
N VAL A 187 7.48 2.67 7.76
CA VAL A 187 8.64 1.77 7.65
C VAL A 187 9.89 2.59 7.88
N PRO A 188 10.69 2.29 8.92
CA PRO A 188 11.92 3.01 9.19
C PRO A 188 12.90 2.96 8.01
N THR A 189 13.55 4.08 7.75
CA THR A 189 14.59 4.23 6.73
C THR A 189 15.99 4.08 7.36
N SER A 190 17.03 4.14 6.55
CA SER A 190 18.42 4.12 7.03
C SER A 190 18.75 5.20 8.07
N ARG A 191 18.01 6.32 8.06
CA ARG A 191 18.16 7.43 9.01
C ARG A 191 17.46 7.21 10.35
N GLU A 192 16.36 6.47 10.35
CA GLU A 192 15.54 6.21 11.52
C GLU A 192 15.38 4.70 11.69
N LYS A 193 15.98 4.13 12.72
CA LYS A 193 15.98 2.68 12.95
C LYS A 193 14.77 2.18 13.75
N SER A 194 13.81 3.03 14.07
CA SER A 194 12.65 2.65 14.87
C SER A 194 11.41 3.43 14.45
N THR A 195 10.25 2.82 14.60
CA THR A 195 8.95 3.48 14.46
C THR A 195 8.63 4.39 15.66
N GLY A 196 9.37 4.26 16.75
CA GLY A 196 9.09 4.95 18.02
C GLY A 196 7.82 4.49 18.73
N ILE A 197 7.26 3.33 18.35
CA ILE A 197 6.04 2.76 18.93
C ILE A 197 6.36 1.39 19.51
N SER A 198 6.05 1.17 20.78
CA SER A 198 6.17 -0.14 21.44
C SER A 198 5.04 -1.10 21.02
N PRO A 199 5.19 -2.42 21.21
CA PRO A 199 4.12 -3.38 20.94
C PRO A 199 2.82 -3.06 21.71
N GLN A 200 2.92 -2.69 22.97
CA GLN A 200 1.75 -2.39 23.81
C GLN A 200 1.05 -1.10 23.37
N GLU A 201 1.79 -0.05 23.03
CA GLU A 201 1.22 1.18 22.49
C GLU A 201 0.49 0.93 21.20
N TYR A 202 1.06 0.09 20.32
CA TYR A 202 0.42 -0.24 19.06
C TYR A 202 -0.85 -1.08 19.25
N ARG A 203 -0.84 -2.03 20.16
CA ARG A 203 -2.03 -2.81 20.54
C ARG A 203 -3.15 -1.89 21.04
N ASN A 204 -2.84 -0.99 21.99
CA ASN A 204 -3.81 -0.03 22.54
C ASN A 204 -4.36 0.89 21.45
N PHE A 205 -3.51 1.34 20.52
CA PHE A 205 -3.92 2.11 19.35
C PHE A 205 -4.91 1.34 18.46
N LEU A 206 -4.64 0.07 18.16
CA LEU A 206 -5.58 -0.76 17.40
C LEU A 206 -6.92 -0.93 18.11
N GLU A 207 -6.91 -1.08 19.42
CA GLU A 207 -8.14 -1.15 20.24
C GLU A 207 -8.97 0.13 20.14
N GLU A 208 -8.35 1.30 20.32
CA GLU A 208 -9.01 2.60 20.17
C GLU A 208 -9.60 2.79 18.76
N VAL A 209 -8.82 2.47 17.73
CA VAL A 209 -9.26 2.59 16.35
C VAL A 209 -10.37 1.60 16.01
N ASP A 210 -10.32 0.37 16.54
CA ASP A 210 -11.38 -0.62 16.32
C ASP A 210 -12.71 -0.21 16.94
N GLN A 211 -12.67 0.35 18.16
CA GLN A 211 -13.86 0.94 18.80
C GLN A 211 -14.46 2.06 17.92
N LYS A 212 -13.59 2.90 17.33
CA LYS A 212 -14.00 3.97 16.45
C LYS A 212 -14.60 3.45 15.14
N PHE A 213 -14.00 2.43 14.55
CA PHE A 213 -14.52 1.77 13.35
C PHE A 213 -15.88 1.13 13.62
N LYS A 214 -16.01 0.35 14.69
CA LYS A 214 -17.28 -0.29 15.09
C LYS A 214 -18.38 0.72 15.34
N HIS A 215 -18.06 1.87 15.96
CA HIS A 215 -19.02 2.94 16.15
C HIS A 215 -19.62 3.41 14.81
N TYR A 216 -18.78 3.66 13.81
CA TYR A 216 -19.24 4.10 12.50
C TYR A 216 -19.83 2.97 11.63
N GLU A 217 -19.34 1.76 11.76
CA GLU A 217 -19.89 0.57 11.07
C GLU A 217 -21.32 0.27 11.51
N GLN A 218 -21.72 0.67 12.72
CA GLN A 218 -23.09 0.57 13.25
C GLN A 218 -24.01 1.73 12.81
N ASP A 219 -23.47 2.82 12.29
CA ASP A 219 -24.25 3.96 11.80
C ASP A 219 -24.65 3.74 10.33
N PRO A 220 -25.95 3.54 10.05
CA PRO A 220 -26.43 3.35 8.67
C PRO A 220 -26.16 4.52 7.72
N SER A 221 -25.87 5.70 8.25
CA SER A 221 -25.52 6.88 7.46
C SER A 221 -24.04 6.94 7.08
N CYS A 222 -23.20 6.15 7.70
CA CYS A 222 -21.78 6.04 7.36
C CYS A 222 -21.60 5.23 6.07
N HIS A 223 -20.90 5.81 5.10
CA HIS A 223 -20.58 5.17 3.82
C HIS A 223 -19.12 4.78 3.70
N THR A 224 -18.30 5.12 4.70
CA THR A 224 -16.87 4.83 4.68
C THR A 224 -16.61 3.39 5.07
N LEU A 225 -15.93 2.65 4.19
CA LEU A 225 -15.43 1.33 4.48
C LEU A 225 -14.07 1.46 5.20
N PHE A 226 -13.93 0.80 6.34
CA PHE A 226 -12.69 0.78 7.12
C PHE A 226 -11.88 -0.46 6.77
N ASP A 227 -10.84 -0.28 5.92
CA ASP A 227 -9.96 -1.37 5.51
C ASP A 227 -8.86 -1.59 6.58
N ARG A 228 -8.92 -2.72 7.25
CA ARG A 228 -7.96 -3.15 8.28
C ARG A 228 -6.69 -3.71 7.63
N LYS A 229 -6.01 -2.86 6.87
CA LYS A 229 -4.88 -3.20 6.00
C LYS A 229 -3.60 -3.58 6.74
N ASP A 230 -3.34 -3.04 7.93
CA ASP A 230 -2.16 -3.42 8.70
C ASP A 230 -2.23 -4.88 9.14
N HIS A 231 -1.11 -5.59 9.06
CA HIS A 231 -1.10 -7.04 9.27
C HIS A 231 -1.36 -7.45 10.72
N LEU A 232 -1.09 -6.57 11.69
CA LEU A 232 -1.33 -6.85 13.11
C LEU A 232 -2.82 -6.78 13.51
N TRP A 233 -3.70 -6.31 12.62
CA TRP A 233 -5.15 -6.51 12.79
C TRP A 233 -5.55 -7.98 12.93
N THR A 234 -4.84 -8.88 12.24
CA THR A 234 -5.06 -10.32 12.36
C THR A 234 -4.78 -10.79 13.78
N LEU A 235 -3.65 -10.35 14.37
CA LEU A 235 -3.32 -10.67 15.75
C LEU A 235 -4.33 -10.09 16.75
N TYR A 236 -4.72 -8.82 16.54
CA TYR A 236 -5.70 -8.16 17.39
C TYR A 236 -7.05 -8.90 17.39
N LYS A 237 -7.58 -9.22 16.21
CA LYS A 237 -8.84 -9.95 16.06
C LYS A 237 -8.80 -11.38 16.62
N TYR A 238 -7.65 -12.04 16.50
CA TYR A 238 -7.46 -13.36 17.11
C TYR A 238 -7.51 -13.28 18.62
N GLU A 239 -6.83 -12.30 19.22
CA GLU A 239 -6.80 -12.08 20.67
C GLU A 239 -8.18 -11.70 21.24
N THR A 240 -8.95 -10.90 20.50
CA THR A 240 -10.30 -10.47 20.93
C THR A 240 -11.39 -11.53 20.64
N GLY A 241 -11.03 -12.67 20.03
CA GLY A 241 -11.97 -13.73 19.69
C GLY A 241 -12.83 -13.43 18.45
N GLU A 242 -12.54 -12.36 17.70
CA GLU A 242 -13.24 -12.02 16.47
C GLU A 242 -12.76 -12.81 15.25
N LEU A 243 -11.61 -13.46 15.36
CA LEU A 243 -11.04 -14.34 14.36
C LEU A 243 -10.77 -15.71 14.94
N GLU A 244 -11.58 -16.69 14.53
CA GLU A 244 -11.26 -18.09 14.71
C GLU A 244 -10.33 -18.55 13.60
N ILE A 245 -9.27 -19.28 13.96
CA ILE A 245 -8.33 -19.82 12.98
C ILE A 245 -8.87 -21.19 12.54
N PRO A 246 -9.33 -21.32 11.29
CA PRO A 246 -9.73 -22.62 10.77
C PRO A 246 -8.50 -23.51 10.60
N LYS A 247 -8.72 -24.82 10.52
CA LYS A 247 -7.64 -25.77 10.16
C LYS A 247 -7.04 -25.33 8.83
N THR A 248 -5.73 -25.08 8.85
CA THR A 248 -4.97 -24.68 7.66
C THR A 248 -4.29 -25.88 7.02
N GLU A 249 -4.17 -25.84 5.70
CA GLU A 249 -3.32 -26.78 4.98
C GLU A 249 -1.87 -26.39 5.16
N GLU A 250 -0.98 -27.37 5.34
CA GLU A 250 0.43 -27.12 5.51
C GLU A 250 1.02 -26.41 4.28
N GLY A 251 1.79 -25.34 4.52
CA GLY A 251 2.42 -24.53 3.46
C GLY A 251 1.51 -23.56 2.73
N VAL A 252 0.20 -23.51 3.05
CA VAL A 252 -0.75 -22.58 2.42
C VAL A 252 -0.83 -21.28 3.23
N ILE A 253 -0.71 -20.15 2.53
CA ILE A 253 -0.86 -18.80 3.09
C ILE A 253 -2.22 -18.24 2.70
N TYR A 254 -3.03 -17.88 3.68
CA TYR A 254 -4.39 -17.38 3.49
C TYR A 254 -4.48 -15.85 3.48
N SER A 255 -3.66 -15.16 4.28
CA SER A 255 -3.65 -13.70 4.36
C SER A 255 -2.30 -13.14 4.85
N GLY A 256 -2.29 -11.89 5.31
CA GLY A 256 -1.10 -11.19 5.77
C GLY A 256 -0.36 -10.47 4.63
N CYS A 257 0.95 -10.35 4.74
CA CYS A 257 1.75 -9.59 3.77
C CYS A 257 1.63 -10.14 2.34
N ASN A 258 1.37 -9.25 1.39
CA ASN A 258 1.25 -9.59 -0.03
C ASN A 258 2.60 -9.83 -0.73
N CYS A 259 3.71 -9.46 -0.10
CA CYS A 259 5.06 -9.74 -0.61
C CYS A 259 5.24 -11.26 -0.78
N GLY A 260 5.62 -11.70 -1.97
CA GLY A 260 5.71 -13.11 -2.31
C GLY A 260 4.36 -13.82 -2.60
N ASN A 261 3.21 -13.19 -2.33
CA ASN A 261 1.90 -13.86 -2.43
C ASN A 261 0.98 -13.33 -3.53
N SER A 262 0.87 -12.02 -3.70
CA SER A 262 -0.08 -11.45 -4.68
C SER A 262 0.28 -10.02 -5.10
N HIS A 263 1.57 -9.69 -5.08
CA HIS A 263 2.03 -8.33 -5.34
C HIS A 263 3.41 -8.29 -5.97
N LEU A 264 3.61 -7.40 -6.92
CA LEU A 264 4.91 -6.96 -7.46
C LEU A 264 4.95 -5.44 -7.53
N THR A 265 6.14 -4.87 -7.33
CA THR A 265 6.36 -3.43 -7.54
C THR A 265 7.32 -3.23 -8.72
N ILE A 266 7.01 -2.29 -9.60
CA ILE A 266 7.80 -1.94 -10.78
C ILE A 266 8.25 -0.49 -10.64
N LEU A 267 9.53 -0.21 -10.86
CA LEU A 267 10.12 1.13 -10.80
C LEU A 267 10.26 1.76 -12.20
N PRO A 268 10.52 3.08 -12.29
CA PRO A 268 10.71 3.76 -13.58
C PRO A 268 11.87 3.20 -14.41
N THR A 269 12.85 2.57 -13.78
CA THR A 269 14.01 1.89 -14.42
C THR A 269 13.66 0.51 -14.98
N GLY A 270 12.43 0.01 -14.77
CA GLY A 270 12.06 -1.37 -15.07
C GLY A 270 12.36 -2.36 -13.95
N GLU A 271 13.15 -1.99 -12.95
CA GLU A 271 13.45 -2.86 -11.80
C GLU A 271 12.16 -3.33 -11.11
N VAL A 272 12.12 -4.61 -10.78
CA VAL A 272 10.99 -5.26 -10.09
C VAL A 272 11.39 -5.56 -8.65
N TYR A 273 10.58 -5.11 -7.73
CA TYR A 273 10.78 -5.30 -6.28
C TYR A 273 9.70 -6.19 -5.69
N ALA A 274 10.09 -7.04 -4.76
CA ALA A 274 9.15 -7.82 -3.96
C ALA A 274 8.31 -6.93 -3.03
N CYS A 275 8.92 -5.86 -2.49
CA CYS A 275 8.26 -4.80 -1.73
C CYS A 275 8.98 -3.47 -1.92
N ARG A 276 8.25 -2.42 -2.35
CA ARG A 276 8.87 -1.10 -2.58
C ARG A 276 9.55 -0.51 -1.33
N ARG A 277 9.09 -0.88 -0.15
CA ARG A 277 9.63 -0.39 1.13
C ARG A 277 10.86 -1.16 1.62
N VAL A 278 11.29 -2.18 0.90
CA VAL A 278 12.49 -2.97 1.18
C VAL A 278 13.50 -2.70 0.07
N ALA A 279 14.48 -1.84 0.36
CA ALA A 279 15.40 -1.28 -0.64
C ALA A 279 16.24 -2.33 -1.38
N ASP A 280 16.55 -3.46 -0.75
CA ASP A 280 17.33 -4.57 -1.30
C ASP A 280 16.45 -5.74 -1.80
N SER A 281 15.17 -5.48 -2.10
CA SER A 281 14.23 -6.51 -2.57
C SER A 281 14.05 -6.54 -4.10
N CYS A 282 15.04 -6.06 -4.86
CA CYS A 282 15.03 -6.19 -6.31
C CYS A 282 15.11 -7.67 -6.72
N VAL A 283 14.19 -8.10 -7.58
CA VAL A 283 14.02 -9.49 -8.02
C VAL A 283 14.13 -9.66 -9.54
N GLY A 284 14.49 -8.61 -10.26
CA GLY A 284 14.67 -8.65 -11.72
C GLY A 284 14.32 -7.31 -12.38
N ASN A 285 14.24 -7.31 -13.69
CA ASN A 285 13.89 -6.14 -14.48
C ASN A 285 12.78 -6.48 -15.50
N ALA A 286 11.67 -5.76 -15.46
CA ALA A 286 10.50 -5.95 -16.32
C ALA A 286 10.78 -5.71 -17.82
N LEU A 287 11.89 -5.09 -18.16
CA LEU A 287 12.30 -4.82 -19.55
C LEU A 287 13.17 -5.95 -20.13
N GLU A 288 13.77 -6.77 -19.27
CA GLU A 288 14.71 -7.83 -19.62
C GLU A 288 14.14 -9.22 -19.29
N ASP A 289 13.39 -9.31 -18.19
CA ASP A 289 12.86 -10.56 -17.64
C ASP A 289 11.34 -10.66 -17.83
N SER A 290 10.81 -11.87 -17.93
CA SER A 290 9.36 -12.09 -17.83
C SER A 290 8.93 -12.08 -16.35
N PHE A 291 7.74 -11.50 -16.06
CA PHE A 291 7.19 -11.58 -14.70
C PHE A 291 6.94 -13.02 -14.25
N VAL A 292 6.71 -13.95 -15.17
CA VAL A 292 6.58 -15.38 -14.88
C VAL A 292 7.90 -15.93 -14.32
N SER A 293 9.03 -15.62 -14.96
CA SER A 293 10.34 -16.07 -14.47
C SER A 293 10.72 -15.42 -13.15
N ILE A 294 10.47 -14.11 -12.99
CA ILE A 294 10.69 -13.41 -11.73
C ILE A 294 9.86 -14.04 -10.60
N TRP A 295 8.60 -14.38 -10.87
CA TRP A 295 7.69 -14.93 -9.87
C TRP A 295 8.06 -16.34 -9.43
N LEU A 296 8.51 -17.18 -10.36
CA LEU A 296 8.84 -18.59 -10.11
C LEU A 296 10.23 -18.79 -9.51
N ASN A 297 11.17 -17.85 -9.66
CA ASN A 297 12.55 -18.01 -9.22
C ASN A 297 12.96 -16.96 -8.16
N PRO A 298 13.33 -15.70 -8.49
CA PRO A 298 13.83 -14.77 -7.48
C PRO A 298 12.82 -14.43 -6.37
N MET A 299 11.51 -14.47 -6.67
CA MET A 299 10.47 -14.22 -5.68
C MET A 299 10.33 -15.34 -4.64
N GLU A 300 10.82 -16.54 -4.93
CA GLU A 300 10.71 -17.69 -4.02
C GLU A 300 11.36 -17.42 -2.67
N GLN A 301 12.49 -16.69 -2.64
CA GLN A 301 13.13 -16.31 -1.39
C GLN A 301 12.21 -15.58 -0.40
N TYR A 302 11.16 -14.89 -0.87
CA TYR A 302 10.20 -14.18 0.00
C TYR A 302 9.05 -15.09 0.47
N ARG A 303 9.05 -16.36 0.09
CA ARG A 303 8.12 -17.43 0.50
C ARG A 303 8.75 -18.46 1.42
N GLU A 304 10.00 -18.28 1.81
CA GLU A 304 10.70 -19.16 2.75
C GLU A 304 10.25 -18.89 4.19
N TYR A 305 9.00 -19.25 4.49
CA TYR A 305 8.34 -18.94 5.76
C TYR A 305 9.02 -19.54 6.99
N SER A 306 9.78 -20.62 6.84
CA SER A 306 10.60 -21.22 7.88
C SER A 306 11.75 -20.32 8.35
N LYS A 307 12.16 -19.33 7.56
CA LYS A 307 13.21 -18.37 7.93
C LYS A 307 12.74 -17.28 8.88
N PHE A 308 11.42 -17.06 9.02
CA PHE A 308 10.93 -16.07 9.97
C PHE A 308 11.27 -16.49 11.40
N SER A 309 11.90 -15.60 12.18
CA SER A 309 12.40 -15.92 13.52
C SER A 309 11.27 -16.39 14.44
N LYS A 310 10.38 -15.51 14.82
CA LYS A 310 9.24 -15.79 15.70
C LYS A 310 8.05 -16.38 14.95
N CYS A 311 7.75 -15.82 13.76
CA CYS A 311 6.52 -16.18 13.04
C CYS A 311 6.54 -17.61 12.51
N SER A 312 7.72 -18.23 12.24
CA SER A 312 7.80 -19.63 11.79
C SER A 312 7.26 -20.63 12.82
N LYS A 313 7.24 -20.24 14.10
CA LYS A 313 6.72 -21.05 15.22
C LYS A 313 5.32 -20.59 15.68
N CYS A 314 4.76 -19.57 15.04
CA CYS A 314 3.50 -18.95 15.43
C CYS A 314 2.31 -19.63 14.72
N GLU A 315 1.28 -19.99 15.49
CA GLU A 315 0.04 -20.54 14.93
C GLU A 315 -0.66 -19.64 13.93
N LEU A 316 -0.37 -18.32 13.94
CA LEU A 316 -0.90 -17.34 13.00
C LEU A 316 -0.09 -17.24 11.70
N LEU A 317 0.95 -18.03 11.48
CA LEU A 317 1.85 -17.89 10.33
C LEU A 317 1.11 -17.80 9.00
N ALA A 318 0.09 -18.64 8.80
CA ALA A 318 -0.68 -18.67 7.56
C ALA A 318 -1.57 -17.44 7.34
N TRP A 319 -1.80 -16.63 8.39
CA TRP A 319 -2.74 -15.51 8.40
C TRP A 319 -2.05 -14.17 8.70
N CYS A 320 -0.97 -14.19 9.47
CA CYS A 320 -0.22 -13.01 9.90
C CYS A 320 1.27 -13.34 9.91
N ARG A 321 2.08 -12.41 9.45
CA ARG A 321 3.55 -12.46 9.53
C ARG A 321 4.11 -11.10 9.95
N GLY A 322 3.25 -10.24 10.55
CA GLY A 322 3.56 -8.85 10.77
C GLY A 322 3.88 -8.13 9.43
N CYS A 323 4.62 -7.06 9.51
CA CYS A 323 5.13 -6.35 8.34
C CYS A 323 6.64 -6.58 8.17
N PRO A 324 7.07 -7.46 7.23
CA PRO A 324 8.50 -7.71 7.02
C PRO A 324 9.29 -6.47 6.61
N ALA A 325 8.64 -5.48 5.98
CA ALA A 325 9.29 -4.21 5.66
C ALA A 325 9.62 -3.39 6.93
N VAL A 326 8.72 -3.37 7.92
CA VAL A 326 8.98 -2.72 9.22
C VAL A 326 10.09 -3.47 9.97
N ALA A 327 10.05 -4.80 9.98
CA ALA A 327 11.10 -5.62 10.56
C ALA A 327 12.47 -5.36 9.91
N LYS A 328 12.52 -5.30 8.57
CA LYS A 328 13.73 -4.98 7.81
C LYS A 328 14.25 -3.58 8.13
N GLY A 329 13.39 -2.58 8.16
CA GLY A 329 13.79 -1.21 8.48
C GLY A 329 14.34 -1.07 9.91
N THR A 330 13.80 -1.85 10.85
CA THR A 330 14.19 -1.80 12.27
C THR A 330 15.44 -2.65 12.56
N TYR A 331 15.48 -3.89 12.07
CA TYR A 331 16.47 -4.88 12.44
C TYR A 331 17.42 -5.30 11.30
N GLY A 332 17.23 -4.76 10.11
CA GLY A 332 18.08 -5.09 8.95
C GLY A 332 17.76 -6.42 8.26
N SER A 333 16.75 -7.19 8.73
CA SER A 333 16.35 -8.47 8.15
C SER A 333 14.86 -8.51 7.82
N PHE A 334 14.52 -9.00 6.61
CA PHE A 334 13.15 -9.25 6.19
C PHE A 334 12.45 -10.32 7.04
N TYR A 335 13.21 -11.26 7.59
CA TYR A 335 12.71 -12.38 8.37
C TYR A 335 12.76 -12.15 9.88
N ALA A 336 13.17 -10.95 10.32
CA ALA A 336 13.13 -10.59 11.74
C ALA A 336 11.69 -10.44 12.24
N ASP A 337 11.54 -10.40 13.55
CA ASP A 337 10.27 -10.19 14.19
C ASP A 337 9.73 -8.79 13.89
N ASP A 338 8.41 -8.69 13.72
CA ASP A 338 7.77 -7.38 13.65
C ASP A 338 7.93 -6.66 15.00
N PRO A 339 8.55 -5.47 15.05
CA PRO A 339 8.87 -4.78 16.30
C PRO A 339 7.64 -4.34 17.09
N GLN A 340 6.45 -4.29 16.49
CA GLN A 340 5.19 -3.99 17.18
C GLN A 340 4.37 -5.24 17.50
N CYS A 341 4.83 -6.44 17.18
CA CYS A 341 4.12 -7.67 17.50
C CYS A 341 4.20 -7.97 19.02
N TRP A 342 3.07 -7.93 19.71
CA TRP A 342 2.95 -8.20 21.14
C TRP A 342 2.68 -9.68 21.51
N LYS A 343 2.47 -10.54 20.49
CA LYS A 343 2.24 -11.97 20.76
C LYS A 343 3.50 -12.63 21.29
N GLU A 344 3.39 -13.36 22.38
CA GLU A 344 4.43 -14.25 22.84
C GLU A 344 4.32 -15.59 22.11
N VAL A 345 5.43 -16.13 21.66
CA VAL A 345 5.53 -17.45 21.05
C VAL A 345 6.49 -18.26 21.91
N LEU A 346 5.99 -19.33 22.51
CA LEU A 346 6.81 -20.23 23.30
C LEU A 346 7.89 -20.86 22.40
N ALA A 347 9.12 -20.90 22.90
CA ALA A 347 10.31 -21.36 22.19
C ALA A 347 10.26 -22.87 21.81
#